data_53056c774c66bd065e3fc38997841848
#
_entry.id   53056c774c66bd065e3fc38997841848
#
_cell.length_a   1.000
_cell.length_b   1.000
_cell.length_c   1.000
_cell.angle_alpha   90.00
_cell.angle_beta   90.00
_cell.angle_gamma   90.00
#
_symmetry.space_group_name_H-M   'P 1'
#
loop_
_entity.id
_entity.type
_entity.pdbx_description
1 polymer ?
#
loop_
_entity_poly.entity_id
_entity_poly.type
_entity_poly.pdbx_seq_one_letter_code
_entity_poly.pdbx_strand_id
1 'polypeptide(L)'
;MVKQEFRIEGIPAILWGDQSDKLFVAIHGNMSNKADDAIDLFAGEAVRRGYQVISFDLPEHGDRKEEAYSCKVQNCVHDLDVIMLYAQRLSDDISIFACSMGAYFSLLAYRDLPLKQCLFLSPVLDMKRIIENMMAWFGISEDRLKAEQEVATPVGQTLYWDYYCYVNSHPVDVWHKPTSILYGSDDNLCEFDVVAAFASRFHCRLKVMEQGEHYFHTKEQLQFFRQWLKEQIG
;
A
#
# COMPACT_ATOMS: atom_id res chain seq x y z
N MET A 1 18.91 13.34 6.98
CA MET A 1 18.27 12.90 5.72
C MET A 1 17.58 14.08 5.10
N VAL A 2 17.86 14.37 3.81
CA VAL A 2 17.17 15.42 3.06
C VAL A 2 15.72 15.02 2.85
N LYS A 3 14.78 15.94 3.07
CA LYS A 3 13.35 15.80 2.79
C LYS A 3 12.93 17.02 1.99
N GLN A 4 12.42 16.82 0.79
CA GLN A 4 11.89 17.89 -0.05
C GLN A 4 10.42 17.62 -0.31
N GLU A 5 9.55 18.50 0.22
CA GLU A 5 8.12 18.47 -0.08
C GLU A 5 7.85 19.16 -1.41
N PHE A 6 6.99 18.58 -2.22
CA PHE A 6 6.61 19.09 -3.53
C PHE A 6 5.28 18.48 -3.99
N ARG A 7 4.88 18.77 -5.22
CA ARG A 7 3.68 18.15 -5.82
C ARG A 7 4.01 17.54 -7.18
N ILE A 8 3.48 16.36 -7.44
CA ILE A 8 3.53 15.66 -8.73
C ILE A 8 2.13 15.74 -9.33
N GLU A 9 1.96 16.55 -10.39
CA GLU A 9 0.64 16.77 -11.03
C GLU A 9 -0.48 17.09 -10.00
N GLY A 10 -0.12 17.88 -8.97
CA GLY A 10 -1.03 18.25 -7.89
C GLY A 10 -1.04 17.30 -6.68
N ILE A 11 -0.51 16.09 -6.78
CA ILE A 11 -0.44 15.10 -5.68
C ILE A 11 0.67 15.51 -4.72
N PRO A 12 0.38 15.74 -3.41
CA PRO A 12 1.40 16.04 -2.41
C PRO A 12 2.38 14.87 -2.23
N ALA A 13 3.67 15.15 -2.33
CA ALA A 13 4.72 14.16 -2.27
C ALA A 13 5.94 14.64 -1.48
N ILE A 14 6.77 13.70 -1.04
CA ILE A 14 8.08 13.95 -0.44
C ILE A 14 9.13 13.17 -1.22
N LEU A 15 10.23 13.84 -1.56
CA LEU A 15 11.44 13.23 -2.05
C LEU A 15 12.43 13.14 -0.88
N TRP A 16 12.87 11.92 -0.56
CA TRP A 16 13.75 11.62 0.55
C TRP A 16 15.12 11.22 0.04
N GLY A 17 16.16 11.74 0.68
CA GLY A 17 17.55 11.44 0.34
C GLY A 17 18.09 12.29 -0.81
N ASP A 18 19.35 12.07 -1.12
CA ASP A 18 20.03 12.70 -2.25
C ASP A 18 19.69 11.96 -3.56
N GLN A 19 20.00 12.58 -4.69
CA GLN A 19 19.81 11.96 -6.01
C GLN A 19 20.52 10.60 -6.08
N SER A 20 19.83 9.60 -6.59
CA SER A 20 20.32 8.23 -6.73
C SER A 20 19.75 7.57 -7.98
N ASP A 21 20.54 6.67 -8.57
CA ASP A 21 20.07 5.81 -9.67
C ASP A 21 19.12 4.70 -9.19
N LYS A 22 19.00 4.50 -7.86
CA LYS A 22 18.09 3.55 -7.24
C LYS A 22 16.95 4.28 -6.54
N LEU A 23 15.72 3.97 -6.90
CA LEU A 23 14.54 4.65 -6.40
C LEU A 23 13.51 3.69 -5.80
N PHE A 24 12.97 4.06 -4.65
CA PHE A 24 11.74 3.46 -4.13
C PHE A 24 10.56 4.42 -4.28
N VAL A 25 9.41 3.89 -4.70
CA VAL A 25 8.10 4.52 -4.52
C VAL A 25 7.47 3.92 -3.28
N ALA A 26 7.11 4.75 -2.31
CA ALA A 26 6.52 4.35 -1.03
C ALA A 26 5.05 4.73 -0.96
N ILE A 27 4.17 3.75 -0.75
CA ILE A 27 2.71 3.88 -0.76
C ILE A 27 2.18 3.53 0.64
N HIS A 28 1.56 4.48 1.31
CA HIS A 28 0.99 4.29 2.64
C HIS A 28 -0.34 3.52 2.62
N GLY A 29 -0.85 3.15 3.80
CA GLY A 29 -2.13 2.48 3.99
C GLY A 29 -3.27 3.44 4.33
N ASN A 30 -4.42 2.86 4.73
CA ASN A 30 -5.57 3.62 5.21
C ASN A 30 -5.26 4.40 6.50
N MET A 31 -5.90 5.54 6.70
CA MET A 31 -5.74 6.42 7.87
C MET A 31 -4.30 6.92 8.09
N SER A 32 -3.47 6.90 7.07
CA SER A 32 -2.05 7.23 7.09
C SER A 32 -1.73 8.44 6.18
N ASN A 33 -0.46 8.65 5.85
CA ASN A 33 -0.01 9.72 4.98
C ASN A 33 1.43 9.45 4.48
N LYS A 34 1.92 10.31 3.57
CA LYS A 34 3.25 10.24 2.96
C LYS A 34 4.44 10.32 3.93
N ALA A 35 4.20 10.60 5.21
CA ALA A 35 5.26 10.82 6.22
C ALA A 35 4.94 10.18 7.58
N ASP A 36 4.05 9.19 7.62
CA ASP A 36 3.78 8.45 8.85
C ASP A 36 5.01 7.65 9.34
N ASP A 37 4.90 7.08 10.55
CA ASP A 37 6.02 6.38 11.18
C ASP A 37 6.57 5.23 10.34
N ALA A 38 5.71 4.49 9.64
CA ALA A 38 6.13 3.37 8.79
C ALA A 38 6.86 3.87 7.53
N ILE A 39 6.35 4.92 6.90
CA ILE A 39 6.96 5.55 5.73
C ILE A 39 8.28 6.23 6.11
N ASP A 40 8.33 7.00 7.20
CA ASP A 40 9.55 7.67 7.69
C ASP A 40 10.64 6.66 8.04
N LEU A 41 10.28 5.59 8.76
CA LEU A 41 11.20 4.53 9.12
C LEU A 41 11.74 3.81 7.88
N PHE A 42 10.85 3.45 6.94
CA PHE A 42 11.24 2.83 5.67
C PHE A 42 12.18 3.75 4.87
N ALA A 43 11.77 4.99 4.63
CA ALA A 43 12.56 5.96 3.86
C ALA A 43 13.95 6.17 4.49
N GLY A 44 14.01 6.24 5.84
CA GLY A 44 15.27 6.35 6.56
C GLY A 44 16.20 5.14 6.35
N GLU A 45 15.66 3.92 6.31
CA GLU A 45 16.47 2.72 6.04
C GLU A 45 16.89 2.62 4.56
N ALA A 46 16.02 2.98 3.62
CA ALA A 46 16.31 2.98 2.19
C ALA A 46 17.40 4.02 1.82
N VAL A 47 17.26 5.24 2.33
CA VAL A 47 18.26 6.31 2.09
C VAL A 47 19.64 5.94 2.64
N ARG A 48 19.72 5.31 3.82
CA ARG A 48 21.00 4.81 4.36
C ARG A 48 21.68 3.77 3.46
N ARG A 49 20.93 3.15 2.54
CA ARG A 49 21.43 2.17 1.56
C ARG A 49 21.61 2.74 0.16
N GLY A 50 21.56 4.06 0.06
CA GLY A 50 21.81 4.77 -1.19
C GLY A 50 20.62 4.84 -2.14
N TYR A 51 19.41 4.57 -1.65
CA TYR A 51 18.19 4.80 -2.42
C TYR A 51 17.69 6.23 -2.24
N GLN A 52 17.09 6.78 -3.28
CA GLN A 52 16.14 7.88 -3.16
C GLN A 52 14.74 7.32 -2.96
N VAL A 53 13.86 8.03 -2.23
CA VAL A 53 12.49 7.56 -2.01
C VAL A 53 11.50 8.66 -2.38
N ILE A 54 10.43 8.31 -3.09
CA ILE A 54 9.24 9.12 -3.29
C ILE A 54 8.12 8.54 -2.44
N SER A 55 7.55 9.34 -1.55
CA SER A 55 6.28 9.02 -0.88
C SER A 55 5.25 10.10 -1.22
N PHE A 56 3.97 9.75 -1.23
CA PHE A 56 2.89 10.66 -1.63
C PHE A 56 1.60 10.35 -0.87
N ASP A 57 0.69 11.32 -0.82
CA ASP A 57 -0.62 11.14 -0.19
C ASP A 57 -1.62 10.52 -1.16
N LEU A 58 -2.25 9.43 -0.76
CA LEU A 58 -3.41 8.86 -1.45
C LEU A 58 -4.62 9.82 -1.35
N PRO A 59 -5.63 9.70 -2.25
CA PRO A 59 -6.87 10.46 -2.14
C PRO A 59 -7.50 10.36 -0.73
N GLU A 60 -8.07 11.44 -0.22
CA GLU A 60 -8.67 11.57 1.13
C GLU A 60 -7.68 11.34 2.30
N HIS A 61 -6.37 11.33 2.04
CA HIS A 61 -5.34 11.14 3.08
C HIS A 61 -4.35 12.30 3.12
N GLY A 62 -3.66 12.45 4.26
CA GLY A 62 -2.64 13.47 4.44
C GLY A 62 -3.12 14.88 4.10
N ASP A 63 -2.44 15.56 3.18
CA ASP A 63 -2.78 16.91 2.71
C ASP A 63 -3.94 16.95 1.71
N ARG A 64 -4.55 15.78 1.40
CA ARG A 64 -5.68 15.63 0.48
C ARG A 64 -7.00 15.32 1.17
N LYS A 65 -7.08 15.42 2.51
CA LYS A 65 -8.28 15.06 3.30
C LYS A 65 -9.52 15.84 2.91
N GLU A 66 -9.36 17.09 2.46
CA GLU A 66 -10.47 17.97 2.08
C GLU A 66 -10.70 18.01 0.57
N GLU A 67 -9.98 17.19 -0.21
CA GLU A 67 -10.20 17.13 -1.66
C GLU A 67 -11.48 16.35 -2.00
N ALA A 68 -12.25 16.86 -2.96
CA ALA A 68 -13.42 16.16 -3.51
C ALA A 68 -12.99 15.05 -4.49
N TYR A 69 -12.01 14.22 -4.08
CA TYR A 69 -11.44 13.14 -4.89
C TYR A 69 -11.30 11.90 -4.02
N SER A 70 -12.29 11.02 -4.09
CA SER A 70 -12.45 9.90 -3.16
C SER A 70 -11.36 8.84 -3.30
N CYS A 71 -11.01 8.20 -2.18
CA CYS A 71 -10.07 7.08 -2.10
C CYS A 71 -10.72 5.78 -2.65
N LYS A 72 -11.11 5.82 -3.91
CA LYS A 72 -11.59 4.65 -4.67
C LYS A 72 -10.43 4.01 -5.42
N VAL A 73 -10.53 2.70 -5.65
CA VAL A 73 -9.45 1.93 -6.29
C VAL A 73 -9.02 2.51 -7.64
N GLN A 74 -9.97 2.90 -8.49
CA GLN A 74 -9.67 3.47 -9.80
C GLN A 74 -8.93 4.82 -9.72
N ASN A 75 -9.26 5.65 -8.73
CA ASN A 75 -8.59 6.92 -8.47
C ASN A 75 -7.17 6.70 -7.94
N CYS A 76 -7.02 5.75 -7.00
CA CYS A 76 -5.72 5.40 -6.44
C CYS A 76 -4.79 4.79 -7.51
N VAL A 77 -5.30 3.90 -8.35
CA VAL A 77 -4.53 3.32 -9.47
C VAL A 77 -4.08 4.41 -10.44
N HIS A 78 -4.98 5.35 -10.80
CA HIS A 78 -4.62 6.49 -11.65
C HIS A 78 -3.50 7.34 -11.04
N ASP A 79 -3.60 7.67 -9.74
CA ASP A 79 -2.57 8.45 -9.06
C ASP A 79 -1.23 7.69 -8.99
N LEU A 80 -1.26 6.37 -8.74
CA LEU A 80 -0.08 5.54 -8.76
C LEU A 80 0.61 5.56 -10.13
N ASP A 81 -0.15 5.54 -11.23
CA ASP A 81 0.39 5.66 -12.59
C ASP A 81 1.08 7.02 -12.80
N VAL A 82 0.46 8.12 -12.33
CA VAL A 82 1.06 9.48 -12.39
C VAL A 82 2.39 9.52 -11.61
N ILE A 83 2.42 8.97 -10.39
CA ILE A 83 3.63 8.90 -9.57
C ILE A 83 4.71 8.06 -10.26
N MET A 84 4.33 6.92 -10.85
CA MET A 84 5.29 6.06 -11.53
C MET A 84 5.88 6.72 -12.78
N LEU A 85 5.08 7.42 -13.57
CA LEU A 85 5.58 8.20 -14.70
C LEU A 85 6.60 9.28 -14.28
N TYR A 86 6.41 9.88 -13.11
CA TYR A 86 7.40 10.79 -12.55
C TYR A 86 8.65 10.04 -12.08
N ALA A 87 8.50 8.92 -11.37
CA ALA A 87 9.60 8.10 -10.87
C ALA A 87 10.51 7.61 -12.01
N GLN A 88 9.92 7.19 -13.14
CA GLN A 88 10.65 6.75 -14.34
C GLN A 88 11.48 7.85 -15.03
N ARG A 89 11.22 9.12 -14.74
CA ARG A 89 12.09 10.24 -15.21
C ARG A 89 13.33 10.40 -14.33
N LEU A 90 13.31 9.85 -13.13
CA LEU A 90 14.41 9.96 -12.17
C LEU A 90 15.32 8.74 -12.17
N SER A 91 14.77 7.54 -12.41
CA SER A 91 15.52 6.28 -12.35
C SER A 91 14.87 5.18 -13.20
N ASP A 92 15.72 4.31 -13.78
CA ASP A 92 15.31 3.05 -14.40
C ASP A 92 15.34 1.87 -13.40
N ASP A 93 15.94 2.05 -12.22
CA ASP A 93 16.02 1.07 -11.14
C ASP A 93 14.98 1.40 -10.07
N ILE A 94 13.72 0.99 -10.32
CA ILE A 94 12.58 1.31 -9.45
C ILE A 94 12.15 0.08 -8.66
N SER A 95 11.98 0.30 -7.36
CA SER A 95 11.42 -0.63 -6.38
C SER A 95 10.21 0.01 -5.71
N ILE A 96 9.37 -0.78 -5.06
CA ILE A 96 8.24 -0.26 -4.28
C ILE A 96 8.26 -0.74 -2.83
N PHE A 97 7.80 0.12 -1.94
CA PHE A 97 7.38 -0.22 -0.59
C PHE A 97 5.90 0.14 -0.44
N ALA A 98 5.10 -0.75 0.10
CA ALA A 98 3.68 -0.45 0.26
C ALA A 98 3.09 -1.08 1.53
N CYS A 99 2.20 -0.34 2.18
CA CYS A 99 1.48 -0.75 3.39
C CYS A 99 0.01 -1.01 3.10
N SER A 100 -0.54 -2.11 3.66
CA SER A 100 -1.98 -2.37 3.70
C SER A 100 -2.64 -2.22 2.32
N MET A 101 -3.65 -1.33 2.18
CA MET A 101 -4.34 -1.09 0.90
C MET A 101 -3.42 -0.48 -0.17
N GLY A 102 -2.33 0.20 0.22
CA GLY A 102 -1.32 0.68 -0.73
C GLY A 102 -0.66 -0.46 -1.51
N ALA A 103 -0.49 -1.63 -0.86
CA ALA A 103 -0.02 -2.83 -1.55
C ALA A 103 -1.04 -3.32 -2.59
N TYR A 104 -2.34 -3.32 -2.25
CA TYR A 104 -3.39 -3.70 -3.20
C TYR A 104 -3.41 -2.80 -4.44
N PHE A 105 -3.36 -1.49 -4.26
CA PHE A 105 -3.30 -0.56 -5.39
C PHE A 105 -2.05 -0.77 -6.24
N SER A 106 -0.90 -1.06 -5.60
CA SER A 106 0.34 -1.36 -6.30
C SER A 106 0.27 -2.65 -7.13
N LEU A 107 -0.41 -3.68 -6.62
CA LEU A 107 -0.64 -4.93 -7.34
C LEU A 107 -1.46 -4.74 -8.61
N LEU A 108 -2.35 -3.76 -8.63
CA LEU A 108 -3.14 -3.42 -9.82
C LEU A 108 -2.38 -2.49 -10.78
N ALA A 109 -1.86 -1.36 -10.28
CA ALA A 109 -1.22 -0.33 -11.09
C ALA A 109 0.10 -0.83 -11.71
N TYR A 110 0.89 -1.61 -10.96
CA TYR A 110 2.25 -1.94 -11.32
C TYR A 110 2.45 -3.38 -11.80
N ARG A 111 1.35 -4.08 -12.06
CA ARG A 111 1.32 -5.48 -12.52
C ARG A 111 2.33 -5.77 -13.64
N ASP A 112 2.39 -4.90 -14.65
CA ASP A 112 3.15 -5.11 -15.87
C ASP A 112 4.51 -4.39 -15.90
N LEU A 113 4.87 -3.67 -14.82
CA LEU A 113 6.11 -2.89 -14.76
C LEU A 113 7.32 -3.74 -14.32
N PRO A 114 8.53 -3.44 -14.81
CA PRO A 114 9.75 -4.18 -14.46
C PRO A 114 10.34 -3.69 -13.12
N LEU A 115 9.64 -3.92 -12.01
CA LEU A 115 10.13 -3.54 -10.68
C LEU A 115 11.26 -4.46 -10.21
N LYS A 116 12.28 -3.88 -9.56
CA LYS A 116 13.44 -4.59 -9.04
C LYS A 116 13.13 -5.33 -7.74
N GLN A 117 12.37 -4.70 -6.86
CA GLN A 117 11.99 -5.25 -5.57
C GLN A 117 10.65 -4.67 -5.12
N CYS A 118 9.86 -5.49 -4.43
CA CYS A 118 8.63 -5.08 -3.78
C CYS A 118 8.66 -5.49 -2.31
N LEU A 119 8.47 -4.54 -1.41
CA LEU A 119 8.42 -4.74 0.02
C LEU A 119 7.02 -4.38 0.53
N PHE A 120 6.31 -5.34 1.10
CA PHE A 120 4.95 -5.14 1.58
C PHE A 120 4.89 -5.31 3.10
N LEU A 121 4.28 -4.35 3.78
CA LEU A 121 3.98 -4.40 5.21
C LEU A 121 2.48 -4.57 5.41
N SER A 122 2.07 -5.68 6.07
CA SER A 122 0.67 -6.01 6.34
C SER A 122 -0.25 -5.81 5.12
N PRO A 123 0.07 -6.41 3.94
CA PRO A 123 -0.60 -6.05 2.70
C PRO A 123 -2.05 -6.53 2.65
N VAL A 124 -2.95 -5.70 2.11
CA VAL A 124 -4.23 -6.17 1.59
C VAL A 124 -3.98 -6.83 0.25
N LEU A 125 -4.27 -8.13 0.14
CA LEU A 125 -4.01 -8.95 -1.05
C LEU A 125 -5.31 -9.44 -1.72
N ASP A 126 -6.41 -9.36 -1.00
CA ASP A 126 -7.77 -9.65 -1.47
C ASP A 126 -8.74 -8.58 -0.96
N MET A 127 -8.86 -7.48 -1.68
CA MET A 127 -9.77 -6.38 -1.34
C MET A 127 -11.24 -6.79 -1.44
N LYS A 128 -11.58 -7.71 -2.34
CA LYS A 128 -12.93 -8.24 -2.44
C LYS A 128 -13.37 -8.86 -1.11
N ARG A 129 -12.52 -9.72 -0.54
CA ARG A 129 -12.77 -10.36 0.74
C ARG A 129 -12.91 -9.35 1.87
N ILE A 130 -12.08 -8.30 1.92
CA ILE A 130 -12.22 -7.21 2.90
C ILE A 130 -13.60 -6.55 2.79
N ILE A 131 -14.06 -6.22 1.59
CA ILE A 131 -15.38 -5.61 1.35
C ILE A 131 -16.49 -6.58 1.76
N GLU A 132 -16.42 -7.84 1.34
CA GLU A 132 -17.43 -8.86 1.67
C GLU A 132 -17.50 -9.14 3.18
N ASN A 133 -16.35 -9.16 3.88
CA ASN A 133 -16.32 -9.25 5.35
C ASN A 133 -17.00 -8.04 5.99
N MET A 134 -16.73 -6.82 5.55
CA MET A 134 -17.40 -5.61 6.05
C MET A 134 -18.92 -5.66 5.78
N MET A 135 -19.32 -6.10 4.59
CA MET A 135 -20.74 -6.29 4.27
C MET A 135 -21.40 -7.27 5.22
N ALA A 136 -20.76 -8.40 5.50
CA ALA A 136 -21.27 -9.42 6.43
C ALA A 136 -21.35 -8.88 7.88
N TRP A 137 -20.32 -8.20 8.37
CA TRP A 137 -20.28 -7.64 9.74
C TRP A 137 -21.38 -6.62 10.00
N PHE A 138 -21.76 -5.84 8.98
CA PHE A 138 -22.74 -4.76 9.11
C PHE A 138 -24.11 -5.08 8.50
N GLY A 139 -24.34 -6.32 8.05
CA GLY A 139 -25.60 -6.75 7.47
C GLY A 139 -25.96 -6.00 6.19
N ILE A 140 -24.95 -5.64 5.37
CA ILE A 140 -25.13 -4.97 4.08
C ILE A 140 -25.16 -6.03 2.99
N SER A 141 -26.31 -6.19 2.32
CA SER A 141 -26.42 -7.08 1.17
C SER A 141 -25.87 -6.43 -0.11
N GLU A 142 -25.49 -7.24 -1.08
CA GLU A 142 -25.09 -6.76 -2.41
C GLU A 142 -26.20 -5.95 -3.09
N ASP A 143 -27.45 -6.42 -2.99
CA ASP A 143 -28.62 -5.71 -3.53
C ASP A 143 -28.80 -4.33 -2.88
N ARG A 144 -28.57 -4.21 -1.57
CA ARG A 144 -28.61 -2.95 -0.85
C ARG A 144 -27.49 -2.02 -1.33
N LEU A 145 -26.25 -2.49 -1.38
CA LEU A 145 -25.12 -1.69 -1.84
C LEU A 145 -25.30 -1.23 -3.29
N LYS A 146 -25.85 -2.10 -4.14
CA LYS A 146 -26.21 -1.77 -5.52
C LYS A 146 -27.32 -0.72 -5.64
N ALA A 147 -28.34 -0.80 -4.80
CA ALA A 147 -29.47 0.14 -4.82
C ALA A 147 -29.08 1.53 -4.29
N GLU A 148 -28.33 1.57 -3.19
CA GLU A 148 -27.93 2.82 -2.52
C GLU A 148 -26.66 3.44 -3.14
N GLN A 149 -25.87 2.68 -3.92
CA GLN A 149 -24.59 3.05 -4.56
C GLN A 149 -23.45 3.31 -3.56
N GLU A 150 -23.72 3.84 -2.39
CA GLU A 150 -22.77 4.03 -1.29
C GLU A 150 -23.46 3.80 0.05
N VAL A 151 -22.78 3.08 0.94
CA VAL A 151 -23.27 2.74 2.27
C VAL A 151 -22.18 3.03 3.29
N ALA A 152 -22.41 4.01 4.16
CA ALA A 152 -21.52 4.30 5.28
C ALA A 152 -21.59 3.19 6.33
N THR A 153 -20.44 2.77 6.87
CA THR A 153 -20.38 1.78 7.95
C THR A 153 -20.14 2.45 9.30
N PRO A 154 -20.51 1.81 10.42
CA PRO A 154 -20.29 2.34 11.76
C PRO A 154 -18.81 2.58 12.12
N VAL A 155 -17.88 1.99 11.40
CA VAL A 155 -16.43 2.15 11.60
C VAL A 155 -15.84 3.30 10.79
N GLY A 156 -16.68 4.12 10.17
CA GLY A 156 -16.25 5.31 9.41
C GLY A 156 -15.78 5.02 7.98
N GLN A 157 -15.88 3.77 7.54
CA GLN A 157 -15.57 3.39 6.16
C GLN A 157 -16.85 3.43 5.33
N THR A 158 -16.82 4.00 4.13
CA THR A 158 -17.94 3.93 3.18
C THR A 158 -17.68 2.83 2.15
N LEU A 159 -18.65 1.96 1.95
CA LEU A 159 -18.64 0.97 0.87
C LEU A 159 -19.30 1.59 -0.36
N TYR A 160 -18.63 1.46 -1.50
CA TYR A 160 -19.08 1.97 -2.80
C TYR A 160 -19.38 0.83 -3.75
N TRP A 161 -20.52 0.88 -4.45
CA TRP A 161 -20.89 -0.11 -5.44
C TRP A 161 -19.92 -0.17 -6.62
N ASP A 162 -19.51 0.99 -7.15
CA ASP A 162 -18.54 1.07 -8.24
C ASP A 162 -17.16 0.52 -7.86
N TYR A 163 -16.72 0.73 -6.60
CA TYR A 163 -15.49 0.13 -6.07
C TYR A 163 -15.61 -1.40 -6.02
N TYR A 164 -16.72 -1.91 -5.46
CA TYR A 164 -16.96 -3.35 -5.40
C TYR A 164 -16.99 -4.00 -6.79
N CYS A 165 -17.67 -3.37 -7.76
CA CYS A 165 -17.68 -3.82 -9.15
C CYS A 165 -16.26 -3.82 -9.76
N TYR A 166 -15.48 -2.77 -9.52
CA TYR A 166 -14.12 -2.68 -10.03
C TYR A 166 -13.25 -3.81 -9.48
N VAL A 167 -13.28 -4.04 -8.18
CA VAL A 167 -12.52 -5.11 -7.52
C VAL A 167 -12.90 -6.49 -8.07
N ASN A 168 -14.20 -6.75 -8.30
CA ASN A 168 -14.67 -8.01 -8.88
C ASN A 168 -14.18 -8.23 -10.31
N SER A 169 -14.04 -7.16 -11.11
CA SER A 169 -13.60 -7.24 -12.50
C SER A 169 -12.07 -7.19 -12.68
N HIS A 170 -11.32 -6.85 -11.63
CA HIS A 170 -9.87 -6.73 -11.66
C HIS A 170 -9.21 -7.58 -10.57
N PRO A 171 -9.29 -8.92 -10.64
CA PRO A 171 -8.65 -9.78 -9.65
C PRO A 171 -7.13 -9.68 -9.74
N VAL A 172 -6.45 -9.89 -8.60
CA VAL A 172 -4.99 -10.02 -8.55
C VAL A 172 -4.64 -11.47 -8.89
N ASP A 173 -4.52 -11.77 -10.15
CA ASP A 173 -4.28 -13.10 -10.70
C ASP A 173 -2.86 -13.32 -11.24
N VAL A 174 -2.11 -12.24 -11.45
CA VAL A 174 -0.73 -12.24 -11.97
C VAL A 174 0.15 -11.30 -11.13
N TRP A 175 1.29 -11.84 -10.66
CA TRP A 175 2.35 -11.07 -10.02
C TRP A 175 3.68 -11.81 -10.12
N HIS A 176 4.68 -11.23 -10.79
CA HIS A 176 5.98 -11.87 -11.07
C HIS A 176 7.16 -11.01 -10.61
N LYS A 177 6.98 -10.20 -9.56
CA LYS A 177 8.02 -9.32 -9.03
C LYS A 177 8.69 -9.97 -7.81
N PRO A 178 10.02 -9.78 -7.63
CA PRO A 178 10.69 -10.18 -6.39
C PRO A 178 10.01 -9.48 -5.19
N THR A 179 9.29 -10.22 -4.37
CA THR A 179 8.46 -9.65 -3.32
C THR A 179 8.79 -10.27 -1.97
N SER A 180 8.94 -9.39 -0.97
CA SER A 180 9.04 -9.77 0.45
C SER A 180 7.89 -9.15 1.23
N ILE A 181 7.24 -9.94 2.05
CA ILE A 181 6.07 -9.56 2.86
C ILE A 181 6.46 -9.65 4.34
N LEU A 182 6.17 -8.63 5.11
CA LEU A 182 6.13 -8.66 6.56
C LEU A 182 4.67 -8.63 7.01
N TYR A 183 4.31 -9.59 7.88
CA TYR A 183 2.95 -9.79 8.36
C TYR A 183 2.95 -9.98 9.88
N GLY A 184 1.94 -9.47 10.57
CA GLY A 184 1.76 -9.66 12.00
C GLY A 184 0.79 -10.82 12.29
N SER A 185 1.13 -11.72 13.23
CA SER A 185 0.26 -12.89 13.53
C SER A 185 -1.10 -12.51 14.13
N ASP A 186 -1.20 -11.33 14.74
CA ASP A 186 -2.42 -10.80 15.35
C ASP A 186 -3.14 -9.79 14.41
N ASP A 187 -2.81 -9.81 13.10
CA ASP A 187 -3.52 -9.02 12.08
C ASP A 187 -4.99 -9.46 12.03
N ASN A 188 -5.88 -8.56 12.42
CA ASN A 188 -7.33 -8.79 12.46
C ASN A 188 -8.08 -8.26 11.24
N LEU A 189 -7.37 -7.70 10.26
CA LEU A 189 -7.94 -7.17 9.02
C LEU A 189 -7.67 -8.10 7.84
N CYS A 190 -6.42 -8.56 7.68
CA CYS A 190 -5.99 -9.44 6.60
C CYS A 190 -5.77 -10.84 7.16
N GLU A 191 -6.55 -11.81 6.71
CA GLU A 191 -6.47 -13.19 7.18
C GLU A 191 -5.13 -13.83 6.76
N PHE A 192 -4.47 -14.53 7.68
CA PHE A 192 -3.19 -15.20 7.42
C PHE A 192 -3.24 -16.13 6.20
N ASP A 193 -4.32 -16.89 6.06
CA ASP A 193 -4.48 -17.86 4.95
C ASP A 193 -4.46 -17.17 3.58
N VAL A 194 -5.02 -15.96 3.48
CA VAL A 194 -4.99 -15.15 2.25
C VAL A 194 -3.55 -14.72 1.94
N VAL A 195 -2.83 -14.25 2.94
CA VAL A 195 -1.45 -13.80 2.79
C VAL A 195 -0.53 -14.98 2.45
N ALA A 196 -0.68 -16.10 3.14
CA ALA A 196 0.10 -17.31 2.90
C ALA A 196 -0.16 -17.91 1.50
N ALA A 197 -1.45 -17.94 1.08
CA ALA A 197 -1.83 -18.41 -0.25
C ALA A 197 -1.22 -17.53 -1.36
N PHE A 198 -1.27 -16.20 -1.20
CA PHE A 198 -0.65 -15.26 -2.12
C PHE A 198 0.88 -15.47 -2.18
N ALA A 199 1.53 -15.52 -1.02
CA ALA A 199 2.98 -15.73 -0.94
C ALA A 199 3.41 -17.04 -1.60
N SER A 200 2.66 -18.12 -1.39
CA SER A 200 2.90 -19.41 -2.04
C SER A 200 2.69 -19.35 -3.56
N ARG A 201 1.56 -18.76 -4.00
CA ARG A 201 1.20 -18.67 -5.42
C ARG A 201 2.22 -17.88 -6.25
N PHE A 202 2.72 -16.79 -5.69
CA PHE A 202 3.61 -15.85 -6.40
C PHE A 202 5.06 -15.92 -5.95
N HIS A 203 5.43 -16.95 -5.17
CA HIS A 203 6.78 -17.20 -4.67
C HIS A 203 7.38 -16.03 -3.90
N CYS A 204 6.56 -15.33 -3.10
CA CYS A 204 7.00 -14.24 -2.25
C CYS A 204 7.70 -14.77 -0.99
N ARG A 205 8.65 -14.01 -0.46
CA ARG A 205 9.21 -14.27 0.87
C ARG A 205 8.23 -13.74 1.92
N LEU A 206 7.76 -14.60 2.81
CA LEU A 206 6.86 -14.23 3.90
C LEU A 206 7.59 -14.31 5.23
N LYS A 207 7.62 -13.21 5.96
CA LYS A 207 8.09 -13.12 7.34
C LYS A 207 6.91 -12.77 8.23
N VAL A 208 6.69 -13.59 9.26
CA VAL A 208 5.65 -13.34 10.26
C VAL A 208 6.30 -12.82 11.54
N MET A 209 5.75 -11.75 12.09
CA MET A 209 6.06 -11.28 13.44
C MET A 209 5.01 -11.85 14.39
N GLU A 210 5.43 -12.67 15.35
CA GLU A 210 4.55 -13.17 16.41
C GLU A 210 4.03 -12.00 17.25
N GLN A 211 2.73 -12.00 17.54
CA GLN A 211 2.04 -10.92 18.25
C GLN A 211 2.10 -9.54 17.54
N GLY A 212 2.46 -9.53 16.26
CA GLY A 212 2.39 -8.34 15.44
C GLY A 212 0.96 -8.05 15.01
N GLU A 213 0.54 -6.80 15.08
CA GLU A 213 -0.77 -6.34 14.64
C GLU A 213 -0.75 -5.91 13.16
N HIS A 214 -1.91 -5.62 12.58
CA HIS A 214 -2.00 -5.05 11.22
C HIS A 214 -1.24 -3.72 11.12
N TYR A 215 -1.40 -2.85 12.10
CA TYR A 215 -0.71 -1.57 12.20
C TYR A 215 0.51 -1.68 13.12
N PHE A 216 1.71 -1.70 12.52
CA PHE A 216 2.98 -1.73 13.24
C PHE A 216 3.26 -0.36 13.86
N HIS A 217 2.96 -0.18 15.14
CA HIS A 217 3.05 1.11 15.85
C HIS A 217 3.80 1.05 17.19
N THR A 218 3.91 -0.12 17.82
CA THR A 218 4.64 -0.24 19.06
C THR A 218 6.15 -0.19 18.82
N LYS A 219 6.93 0.17 19.85
CA LYS A 219 8.40 0.19 19.75
C LYS A 219 8.96 -1.15 19.29
N GLU A 220 8.41 -2.24 19.78
CA GLU A 220 8.83 -3.60 19.43
C GLU A 220 8.53 -3.93 17.97
N GLN A 221 7.30 -3.64 17.53
CA GLN A 221 6.88 -3.85 16.14
C GLN A 221 7.72 -2.99 15.17
N LEU A 222 7.95 -1.71 15.48
CA LEU A 222 8.78 -0.83 14.66
C LEU A 222 10.25 -1.27 14.65
N GLN A 223 10.78 -1.81 15.77
CA GLN A 223 12.11 -2.37 15.81
C GLN A 223 12.23 -3.64 14.97
N PHE A 224 11.24 -4.52 15.02
CA PHE A 224 11.17 -5.72 14.18
C PHE A 224 11.07 -5.35 12.70
N PHE A 225 10.20 -4.41 12.35
CA PHE A 225 10.07 -3.88 11.01
C PHE A 225 11.40 -3.29 10.50
N ARG A 226 12.07 -2.48 11.32
CA ARG A 226 13.39 -1.94 10.98
C ARG A 226 14.42 -3.04 10.72
N GLN A 227 14.43 -4.10 11.52
CA GLN A 227 15.36 -5.22 11.32
C GLN A 227 15.04 -5.96 10.01
N TRP A 228 13.76 -6.21 9.74
CA TRP A 228 13.32 -6.81 8.49
C TRP A 228 13.73 -5.96 7.27
N LEU A 229 13.57 -4.64 7.32
CA LEU A 229 14.03 -3.74 6.24
C LEU A 229 15.55 -3.86 6.01
N LYS A 230 16.33 -3.97 7.09
CA LYS A 230 17.78 -4.18 7.00
C LYS A 230 18.16 -5.46 6.27
N GLU A 231 17.36 -6.48 6.35
CA GLU A 231 17.58 -7.78 5.71
C GLU A 231 17.07 -7.78 4.26
N GLN A 232 16.07 -6.97 3.93
CA GLN A 232 15.40 -7.01 2.62
C GLN A 232 15.91 -5.96 1.63
N ILE A 233 16.25 -4.76 2.07
CA ILE A 233 16.74 -3.71 1.15
C ILE A 233 18.17 -4.06 0.72
N GLY A 234 18.35 -4.35 -0.55
CA GLY A 234 19.61 -4.77 -1.17
C GLY A 234 20.45 -3.62 -1.73
#